data_3e8ac1fc03ff8b5f12f9597476f5d865
#
_entry.id   3e8ac1fc03ff8b5f12f9597476f5d865
#
_cell.length_a   1.000
_cell.length_b   1.000
_cell.length_c   1.000
_cell.angle_alpha   90.00
_cell.angle_beta   90.00
_cell.angle_gamma   90.00
#
_symmetry.space_group_name_H-M   'P 1'
#
loop_
_entity.id
_entity.type
_entity.pdbx_description
1 polymer ?
#
loop_
_entity_poly.entity_id
_entity_poly.type
_entity_poly.pdbx_seq_one_letter_code
_entity_poly.pdbx_strand_id
1 'polypeptide(L)'
;SIDGHWYANFAYYSTDQCRTTFPMNSGGKLCIYNVKTKRVRTIFEDREGNVRDPQIHYDARKLLFSYLPKGKRHYSLYEINLDGTGLRQLTGQGEDAVPGMQDYATYSPPGWDDIEPTYLPDGQIIFCSTRANRYVQCWMTQVATLYKCDADGGNLRALSANIEQDNTPWVLSNGQVAYMRWEYVDRFHMGYHHLWSMNPDGTRQMVLYGNQINTGTILAPKPVPNSPKVVVTWSPGHGMREHYGKIALIDPRLGPDDPKGVRYVSKGNVHCDPWAFTEDRFLAANKTAIELVDGQGETEVLYRLPAEQVKAGYWIGEPRPVMKRRRQRVVADQTDPKADHGMLTLVDVYRGRKMRGVKRGTVKNLLVYEVLPKPINYAGAMSEMSAGGTFSVERLIGSVPVSEEGSAHFKLPPLRSFLFLAMDEKGHCVKRMHSFT
;
A
#
# COMPACT_ATOMS: atom_id res chain seq x y z
N SER A 1 1.69 -0.29 20.56
CA SER A 1 0.65 0.73 20.44
C SER A 1 -0.56 0.37 21.30
N ILE A 2 -1.22 1.36 21.90
CA ILE A 2 -2.51 1.17 22.60
C ILE A 2 -3.64 1.12 21.57
N ASP A 3 -3.42 1.76 20.45
CA ASP A 3 -4.32 1.66 19.35
C ASP A 3 -4.06 0.36 18.62
N GLY A 4 -4.79 -0.67 19.01
CA GLY A 4 -4.83 -1.85 18.19
C GLY A 4 -5.30 -1.42 16.81
N HIS A 5 -4.41 -1.45 15.82
CA HIS A 5 -4.74 -1.12 14.43
C HIS A 5 -6.00 -1.87 14.01
N TRP A 6 -7.13 -1.28 14.26
CA TRP A 6 -8.43 -1.76 13.85
C TRP A 6 -8.57 -1.74 12.33
N TYR A 7 -7.58 -1.24 11.65
CA TYR A 7 -7.74 -0.68 10.38
C TYR A 7 -6.97 -1.41 9.44
N ALA A 8 -7.77 -1.79 8.86
CA ALA A 8 -8.16 -1.75 7.53
C ALA A 8 -7.28 -0.77 6.78
N ASN A 9 -6.69 -1.26 5.74
CA ASN A 9 -6.04 -0.45 4.73
C ASN A 9 -6.91 0.66 4.14
N PHE A 10 -8.15 0.81 4.55
CA PHE A 10 -9.05 1.83 4.08
C PHE A 10 -9.52 2.81 5.17
N ALA A 11 -9.10 2.62 6.41
CA ALA A 11 -9.52 3.46 7.50
C ALA A 11 -8.32 4.05 8.22
N TYR A 12 -7.71 5.08 7.63
CA TYR A 12 -6.81 5.94 8.34
C TYR A 12 -7.62 7.00 9.09
N TYR A 13 -7.50 7.03 10.41
CA TYR A 13 -8.27 7.93 11.27
C TYR A 13 -7.62 9.28 11.46
N SER A 14 -7.02 9.78 10.41
CA SER A 14 -6.38 11.09 10.41
C SER A 14 -7.36 12.24 10.26
N THR A 15 -8.49 12.00 9.59
CA THR A 15 -9.48 13.05 9.40
C THR A 15 -10.29 13.30 10.66
N ASP A 16 -10.65 14.53 10.93
CA ASP A 16 -11.49 14.89 12.07
C ASP A 16 -12.83 14.14 12.09
N GLN A 17 -13.40 13.90 10.92
CA GLN A 17 -14.63 13.12 10.80
C GLN A 17 -14.45 11.70 11.30
N CYS A 18 -13.38 11.04 10.91
CA CYS A 18 -13.08 9.69 11.38
C CYS A 18 -12.79 9.68 12.89
N ARG A 19 -12.02 10.61 13.40
CA ARG A 19 -11.69 10.70 14.83
C ARG A 19 -12.88 10.95 15.72
N THR A 20 -13.85 11.72 15.28
CA THR A 20 -15.10 11.95 16.04
C THR A 20 -15.99 10.71 16.06
N THR A 21 -15.99 9.94 14.98
CA THR A 21 -16.80 8.71 14.88
C THR A 21 -16.11 7.51 15.55
N PHE A 22 -14.79 7.45 15.48
CA PHE A 22 -13.97 6.38 16.03
C PHE A 22 -12.80 6.97 16.82
N PRO A 23 -12.99 7.32 18.09
CA PRO A 23 -11.93 7.90 18.89
C PRO A 23 -10.76 6.93 19.01
N MET A 24 -9.57 7.40 18.64
CA MET A 24 -8.35 6.64 18.78
C MET A 24 -7.88 6.62 20.23
N ASN A 25 -7.56 5.45 20.75
CA ASN A 25 -6.79 5.36 21.97
C ASN A 25 -5.38 5.87 21.68
N SER A 26 -4.83 6.66 22.57
CA SER A 26 -3.49 7.21 22.43
C SER A 26 -2.47 6.45 23.25
N GLY A 27 -1.24 6.53 22.82
CA GLY A 27 -0.09 5.92 23.46
C GLY A 27 0.64 4.89 22.59
N GLY A 28 1.92 5.10 22.43
CA GLY A 28 2.75 4.21 21.65
C GLY A 28 4.22 4.24 22.09
N LYS A 29 4.93 3.15 21.84
CA LYS A 29 6.36 3.09 22.12
C LYS A 29 7.09 2.18 21.16
N LEU A 30 8.31 2.54 20.85
CA LEU A 30 9.28 1.72 20.13
C LEU A 30 10.19 1.05 21.16
N CYS A 31 10.27 -0.27 21.07
CA CYS A 31 11.06 -1.07 22.00
C CYS A 31 12.00 -2.01 21.24
N ILE A 32 13.15 -2.28 21.83
CA ILE A 32 14.05 -3.35 21.39
C ILE A 32 14.00 -4.47 22.43
N TYR A 33 13.64 -5.65 21.97
CA TYR A 33 13.72 -6.87 22.76
C TYR A 33 15.00 -7.65 22.44
N ASN A 34 15.81 -7.92 23.45
CA ASN A 34 17.01 -8.74 23.29
C ASN A 34 16.67 -10.21 23.57
N VAL A 35 16.69 -11.03 22.50
CA VAL A 35 16.30 -12.45 22.58
C VAL A 35 17.18 -13.27 23.53
N LYS A 36 18.48 -12.92 23.66
CA LYS A 36 19.40 -13.64 24.54
C LYS A 36 19.20 -13.28 26.02
N THR A 37 19.13 -12.00 26.32
CA THR A 37 19.02 -11.50 27.70
C THR A 37 17.59 -11.40 28.20
N LYS A 38 16.59 -11.57 27.31
CA LYS A 38 15.16 -11.43 27.60
C LYS A 38 14.77 -10.02 28.11
N ARG A 39 15.64 -9.03 27.89
CA ARG A 39 15.38 -7.63 28.30
C ARG A 39 14.72 -6.82 27.23
N VAL A 40 13.77 -5.97 27.61
CA VAL A 40 13.16 -4.94 26.77
C VAL A 40 13.77 -3.59 27.11
N ARG A 41 14.15 -2.85 26.08
CA ARG A 41 14.59 -1.45 26.19
C ARG A 41 13.70 -0.57 25.32
N THR A 42 13.07 0.42 25.93
CA THR A 42 12.32 1.45 25.21
C THR A 42 13.29 2.45 24.60
N ILE A 43 13.13 2.77 23.32
CA ILE A 43 13.95 3.77 22.60
C ILE A 43 13.17 5.04 22.33
N PHE A 44 11.83 4.95 22.25
CA PHE A 44 10.93 6.08 22.15
C PHE A 44 9.59 5.74 22.79
N GLU A 45 8.97 6.66 23.49
CA GLU A 45 7.64 6.53 24.08
C GLU A 45 6.91 7.88 24.05
N ASP A 46 5.68 7.86 23.58
CA ASP A 46 4.71 8.93 23.81
C ASP A 46 3.40 8.32 24.32
N ARG A 47 2.98 8.71 25.51
CA ARG A 47 1.77 8.17 26.16
C ARG A 47 0.47 8.77 25.64
N GLU A 48 0.56 9.84 24.89
CA GLU A 48 -0.59 10.60 24.41
C GLU A 48 -0.59 10.79 22.88
N GLY A 49 0.51 10.43 22.21
CA GLY A 49 0.65 10.33 20.77
C GLY A 49 0.54 8.91 20.27
N ASN A 50 0.63 8.72 18.97
CA ASN A 50 0.61 7.39 18.34
C ASN A 50 1.87 7.12 17.54
N VAL A 51 2.41 5.91 17.67
CA VAL A 51 3.64 5.45 17.02
C VAL A 51 3.37 4.15 16.28
N ARG A 52 3.76 4.08 14.98
CA ARG A 52 3.55 2.92 14.11
C ARG A 52 4.62 2.78 13.04
N ASP A 53 4.59 1.70 12.28
CA ASP A 53 5.34 1.42 11.06
C ASP A 53 6.88 1.47 11.22
N PRO A 54 7.50 0.82 12.23
CA PRO A 54 8.94 0.90 12.40
C PRO A 54 9.69 0.18 11.27
N GLN A 55 10.70 0.84 10.72
CA GLN A 55 11.54 0.32 9.63
C GLN A 55 13.03 0.47 9.96
N ILE A 56 13.70 -0.65 10.18
CA ILE A 56 15.14 -0.66 10.50
C ILE A 56 15.94 -0.32 9.25
N HIS A 57 16.84 0.66 9.35
CA HIS A 57 17.76 1.00 8.28
C HIS A 57 18.70 -0.18 7.95
N TYR A 58 19.26 -0.20 6.75
CA TYR A 58 20.12 -1.29 6.25
C TYR A 58 21.36 -1.57 7.13
N ASP A 59 21.91 -0.55 7.78
CA ASP A 59 23.08 -0.66 8.67
C ASP A 59 22.72 -1.06 10.11
N ALA A 60 21.42 -1.15 10.43
CA ALA A 60 20.91 -1.44 11.78
C ALA A 60 21.38 -0.42 12.85
N ARG A 61 21.48 0.86 12.52
CA ARG A 61 21.84 1.93 13.46
C ARG A 61 20.69 2.86 13.81
N LYS A 62 19.73 2.99 12.92
CA LYS A 62 18.57 3.88 13.02
C LYS A 62 17.32 3.24 12.43
N LEU A 63 16.18 3.81 12.70
CA LEU A 63 14.90 3.40 12.12
C LEU A 63 14.04 4.59 11.72
N LEU A 64 13.19 4.37 10.73
CA LEU A 64 12.06 5.21 10.37
C LEU A 64 10.81 4.74 11.09
N PHE A 65 9.87 5.65 11.32
CA PHE A 65 8.55 5.32 11.83
C PHE A 65 7.56 6.45 11.55
N SER A 66 6.28 6.13 11.62
CA SER A 66 5.20 7.11 11.55
C SER A 66 4.83 7.53 12.95
N TYR A 67 4.74 8.84 13.18
CA TYR A 67 4.45 9.37 14.50
C TYR A 67 3.45 10.52 14.43
N LEU A 68 2.43 10.42 15.26
CA LEU A 68 1.44 11.46 15.53
C LEU A 68 1.66 11.99 16.95
N PRO A 69 2.33 13.14 17.12
CA PRO A 69 2.54 13.75 18.43
C PRO A 69 1.23 14.17 19.10
N LYS A 70 1.24 14.22 20.44
CA LYS A 70 0.14 14.85 21.20
C LYS A 70 -0.22 16.23 20.63
N GLY A 71 -1.51 16.48 20.44
CA GLY A 71 -2.04 17.77 19.95
C GLY A 71 -1.81 18.04 18.46
N LYS A 72 -1.16 17.16 17.74
CA LYS A 72 -1.12 17.18 16.27
C LYS A 72 -2.30 16.40 15.70
N ARG A 73 -2.62 16.65 14.43
CA ARG A 73 -3.77 16.04 13.74
C ARG A 73 -3.37 14.94 12.77
N HIS A 74 -2.12 14.94 12.34
CA HIS A 74 -1.62 14.10 11.26
C HIS A 74 -0.32 13.39 11.64
N TYR A 75 -0.15 12.20 11.08
CA TYR A 75 1.11 11.47 11.15
C TYR A 75 2.14 12.14 10.25
N SER A 76 3.37 12.15 10.71
CA SER A 76 4.54 12.50 9.92
C SER A 76 5.60 11.41 10.04
N LEU A 77 6.55 11.39 9.10
CA LEU A 77 7.67 10.48 9.17
C LEU A 77 8.75 11.03 10.07
N TYR A 78 9.26 10.16 10.92
CA TYR A 78 10.37 10.45 11.84
C TYR A 78 11.45 9.39 11.72
N GLU A 79 12.67 9.79 12.02
CA GLU A 79 13.83 8.93 12.15
C GLU A 79 14.43 9.06 13.54
N ILE A 80 14.94 7.95 14.09
CA ILE A 80 15.62 7.93 15.40
C ILE A 80 16.73 6.88 15.37
N ASN A 81 17.82 7.14 16.10
CA ASN A 81 18.86 6.14 16.31
C ASN A 81 18.36 5.01 17.22
N LEU A 82 18.89 3.79 17.05
CA LEU A 82 18.50 2.65 17.89
C LEU A 82 18.93 2.78 19.35
N ASP A 83 19.80 3.73 19.69
CA ASP A 83 20.14 4.06 21.10
C ASP A 83 19.12 5.01 21.74
N GLY A 84 18.18 5.56 20.97
CA GLY A 84 17.16 6.51 21.41
C GLY A 84 17.53 7.97 21.19
N THR A 85 18.69 8.26 20.62
CA THR A 85 19.15 9.63 20.31
C THR A 85 18.77 10.06 18.90
N GLY A 86 18.91 11.35 18.58
CA GLY A 86 18.80 11.86 17.21
C GLY A 86 17.40 11.77 16.61
N LEU A 87 16.34 11.91 17.42
CA LEU A 87 14.97 12.02 16.92
C LEU A 87 14.86 13.19 15.95
N ARG A 88 14.41 12.93 14.73
CA ARG A 88 14.29 13.89 13.64
C ARG A 88 12.99 13.70 12.89
N GLN A 89 12.23 14.77 12.71
CA GLN A 89 11.09 14.80 11.81
C GLN A 89 11.58 14.96 10.36
N LEU A 90 11.02 14.19 9.44
CA LEU A 90 11.38 14.22 8.01
C LEU A 90 10.32 14.90 7.15
N THR A 91 9.03 14.66 7.43
CA THR A 91 7.93 15.22 6.64
C THR A 91 6.96 16.01 7.54
N GLY A 92 6.04 16.77 6.93
CA GLY A 92 5.05 17.55 7.68
C GLY A 92 5.61 18.82 8.32
N GLN A 93 6.75 19.32 7.85
CA GLN A 93 7.35 20.58 8.27
C GLN A 93 7.08 21.68 7.24
N GLY A 94 5.86 22.22 7.17
CA GLY A 94 5.54 23.29 6.24
C GLY A 94 4.60 22.88 5.12
N GLU A 95 4.58 23.68 4.05
CA GLU A 95 3.74 23.42 2.87
C GLU A 95 4.44 22.43 1.92
N ASP A 96 4.39 21.14 2.25
CA ASP A 96 4.93 20.08 1.40
C ASP A 96 3.97 19.79 0.22
N ALA A 97 3.58 20.79 -0.55
CA ALA A 97 2.77 20.60 -1.74
C ALA A 97 3.54 19.79 -2.79
N VAL A 98 2.88 18.81 -3.39
CA VAL A 98 3.47 18.03 -4.49
C VAL A 98 3.03 18.66 -5.82
N PRO A 99 3.94 19.23 -6.61
CA PRO A 99 3.61 19.79 -7.91
C PRO A 99 2.94 18.74 -8.82
N GLY A 100 1.89 19.15 -9.53
CA GLY A 100 1.20 18.30 -10.49
C GLY A 100 0.12 17.37 -9.92
N MET A 101 0.02 17.25 -8.60
CA MET A 101 -1.14 16.58 -7.98
C MET A 101 -2.36 17.50 -8.03
N GLN A 102 -3.49 16.95 -8.46
CA GLN A 102 -4.76 17.67 -8.33
C GLN A 102 -5.23 17.61 -6.89
N ASP A 103 -5.50 18.76 -6.30
CA ASP A 103 -6.22 18.86 -5.04
C ASP A 103 -7.72 18.69 -5.33
N TYR A 104 -8.27 17.57 -4.89
CA TYR A 104 -9.69 17.25 -5.08
C TYR A 104 -10.56 17.67 -3.90
N ALA A 105 -9.97 18.12 -2.80
CA ALA A 105 -10.71 18.37 -1.59
C ALA A 105 -10.74 19.86 -1.22
N THR A 106 -11.87 20.50 -1.47
CA THR A 106 -12.16 21.84 -0.95
C THR A 106 -12.52 21.86 0.54
N TYR A 107 -12.69 20.70 1.18
CA TYR A 107 -13.23 20.59 2.53
C TYR A 107 -12.44 19.67 3.48
N SER A 108 -11.28 19.18 3.08
CA SER A 108 -10.40 18.48 4.01
C SER A 108 -9.80 19.45 5.03
N PRO A 109 -9.65 19.03 6.29
CA PRO A 109 -8.83 19.78 7.23
C PRO A 109 -7.44 19.97 6.65
N PRO A 110 -6.79 21.10 6.86
CA PRO A 110 -5.43 21.32 6.37
C PRO A 110 -4.48 20.27 6.97
N GLY A 111 -3.69 19.64 6.10
CA GLY A 111 -2.71 18.63 6.46
C GLY A 111 -3.03 17.24 5.90
N TRP A 112 -2.08 16.35 6.04
CA TRP A 112 -2.10 14.99 5.51
C TRP A 112 -1.30 14.06 6.41
N ASP A 113 -1.61 12.77 6.35
CA ASP A 113 -0.85 11.72 7.00
C ASP A 113 0.23 11.18 6.08
N ASP A 114 1.42 11.00 6.64
CA ASP A 114 2.52 10.24 6.08
C ASP A 114 2.77 9.02 6.94
N ILE A 115 2.63 7.84 6.35
CA ILE A 115 2.62 6.57 7.06
C ILE A 115 3.31 5.47 6.24
N GLU A 116 3.59 4.35 6.89
CA GLU A 116 4.13 3.13 6.28
C GLU A 116 5.42 3.36 5.47
N PRO A 117 6.44 4.02 6.03
CA PRO A 117 7.66 4.32 5.29
C PRO A 117 8.52 3.07 5.08
N THR A 118 9.29 3.04 3.99
CA THR A 118 10.36 2.09 3.77
C THR A 118 11.58 2.75 3.14
N TYR A 119 12.79 2.35 3.56
CA TYR A 119 14.03 2.79 2.92
C TYR A 119 14.22 2.14 1.57
N LEU A 120 14.58 2.93 0.58
CA LEU A 120 15.07 2.45 -0.71
C LEU A 120 16.58 2.13 -0.65
N PRO A 121 17.09 1.29 -1.57
CA PRO A 121 18.51 0.92 -1.61
C PRO A 121 19.45 2.10 -1.85
N ASP A 122 19.02 3.16 -2.52
CA ASP A 122 19.74 4.39 -2.79
C ASP A 122 19.74 5.40 -1.62
N GLY A 123 18.95 5.13 -0.58
CA GLY A 123 18.78 5.96 0.61
C GLY A 123 17.54 6.84 0.60
N GLN A 124 16.81 6.92 -0.49
CA GLN A 124 15.50 7.57 -0.54
C GLN A 124 14.46 6.80 0.29
N ILE A 125 13.29 7.38 0.48
CA ILE A 125 12.21 6.82 1.29
C ILE A 125 10.94 6.77 0.44
N ILE A 126 10.27 5.61 0.39
CA ILE A 126 8.90 5.47 -0.10
C ILE A 126 7.95 5.37 1.09
N PHE A 127 6.78 5.94 0.99
CA PHE A 127 5.77 5.95 2.04
C PHE A 127 4.36 6.14 1.45
N CYS A 128 3.34 5.93 2.26
CA CYS A 128 1.96 6.23 1.94
C CYS A 128 1.60 7.63 2.44
N SER A 129 0.84 8.39 1.64
CA SER A 129 0.39 9.73 2.03
C SER A 129 -1.02 10.03 1.56
N THR A 130 -1.75 10.78 2.38
CA THR A 130 -3.09 11.28 2.05
C THR A 130 -3.08 12.65 1.35
N ARG A 131 -1.90 13.11 0.86
CA ARG A 131 -1.72 14.42 0.19
C ARG A 131 -2.61 14.67 -1.02
N ALA A 132 -3.08 13.61 -1.66
CA ALA A 132 -4.00 13.71 -2.80
C ALA A 132 -5.39 14.24 -2.43
N ASN A 133 -5.69 14.42 -1.13
CA ASN A 133 -6.94 14.98 -0.61
C ASN A 133 -8.20 14.39 -1.24
N ARG A 134 -8.31 13.07 -1.28
CA ARG A 134 -9.46 12.36 -1.81
C ARG A 134 -9.94 11.29 -0.85
N TYR A 135 -11.17 10.86 -1.01
CA TYR A 135 -11.83 9.96 -0.09
C TYR A 135 -12.09 8.59 -0.72
N VAL A 136 -12.05 7.57 0.13
CA VAL A 136 -12.56 6.23 -0.18
C VAL A 136 -14.01 6.36 -0.65
N GLN A 137 -14.37 5.65 -1.72
CA GLN A 137 -15.69 5.81 -2.34
C GLN A 137 -16.84 5.48 -1.40
N CYS A 138 -16.67 4.51 -0.51
CA CYS A 138 -17.73 4.06 0.40
C CYS A 138 -17.57 4.52 1.86
N TRP A 139 -16.54 5.33 2.19
CA TRP A 139 -16.26 5.69 3.57
C TRP A 139 -15.69 7.10 3.72
N MET A 140 -15.81 7.68 4.91
CA MET A 140 -15.33 9.04 5.22
C MET A 140 -13.82 9.11 5.53
N THR A 141 -13.04 8.17 5.05
CA THR A 141 -11.60 8.15 5.24
C THR A 141 -10.86 8.64 4.00
N GLN A 142 -9.73 9.31 4.20
CA GLN A 142 -8.89 9.75 3.08
C GLN A 142 -8.18 8.56 2.46
N VAL A 143 -7.95 8.67 1.15
CA VAL A 143 -7.15 7.71 0.39
C VAL A 143 -5.67 8.03 0.58
N ALA A 144 -4.88 7.03 0.94
CA ALA A 144 -3.43 7.08 0.91
C ALA A 144 -2.90 6.45 -0.38
N THR A 145 -1.95 7.11 -1.02
CA THR A 145 -1.22 6.60 -2.19
C THR A 145 0.28 6.71 -1.97
N LEU A 146 1.07 6.16 -2.89
CA LEU A 146 2.52 6.05 -2.71
C LEU A 146 3.23 7.34 -3.13
N TYR A 147 4.14 7.76 -2.27
CA TYR A 147 5.01 8.91 -2.44
C TYR A 147 6.46 8.54 -2.19
N LYS A 148 7.37 9.38 -2.68
CA LYS A 148 8.82 9.25 -2.45
C LYS A 148 9.40 10.59 -2.04
N CYS A 149 10.43 10.55 -1.16
CA CYS A 149 11.26 11.69 -0.82
C CYS A 149 12.73 11.28 -0.67
N ASP A 150 13.61 12.27 -0.57
CA ASP A 150 14.99 12.07 -0.20
C ASP A 150 15.13 11.69 1.29
N ALA A 151 16.34 11.27 1.69
CA ALA A 151 16.63 10.82 3.06
C ALA A 151 16.41 11.90 4.15
N ASP A 152 16.35 13.16 3.77
CA ASP A 152 16.09 14.30 4.64
C ASP A 152 14.62 14.74 4.65
N GLY A 153 13.77 14.10 3.82
CA GLY A 153 12.38 14.44 3.63
C GLY A 153 12.10 15.40 2.47
N GLY A 154 13.14 15.90 1.81
CA GLY A 154 13.02 16.81 0.66
C GLY A 154 12.61 16.09 -0.65
N ASN A 155 12.41 16.87 -1.72
CA ASN A 155 12.09 16.39 -3.06
C ASN A 155 10.93 15.40 -3.12
N LEU A 156 9.85 15.74 -2.41
CA LEU A 156 8.62 14.96 -2.38
C LEU A 156 7.99 14.83 -3.75
N ARG A 157 7.62 13.59 -4.11
CA ARG A 157 6.86 13.33 -5.34
C ARG A 157 5.91 12.15 -5.21
N ALA A 158 4.76 12.24 -5.87
CA ALA A 158 3.82 11.15 -6.00
C ALA A 158 4.35 10.07 -6.94
N LEU A 159 4.08 8.80 -6.61
CA LEU A 159 4.44 7.63 -7.41
C LEU A 159 3.23 6.91 -7.97
N SER A 160 2.08 7.01 -7.31
CA SER A 160 0.84 6.40 -7.76
C SER A 160 -0.34 7.37 -7.66
N ALA A 161 -1.34 7.13 -8.48
CA ALA A 161 -2.55 7.95 -8.58
C ALA A 161 -3.83 7.11 -8.44
N ASN A 162 -3.76 6.01 -7.70
CA ASN A 162 -4.92 5.16 -7.44
C ASN A 162 -6.08 5.97 -6.85
N ILE A 163 -7.31 5.64 -7.20
CA ILE A 163 -8.51 6.28 -6.63
C ILE A 163 -8.87 5.73 -5.25
N GLU A 164 -8.29 4.61 -4.87
CA GLU A 164 -8.37 3.96 -3.56
C GLU A 164 -6.97 3.75 -2.97
N GLN A 165 -6.87 3.00 -1.89
CA GLN A 165 -5.66 2.81 -1.11
C GLN A 165 -4.56 2.07 -1.89
N ASP A 166 -3.35 2.59 -1.83
CA ASP A 166 -2.09 1.86 -2.08
C ASP A 166 -1.31 1.83 -0.75
N ASN A 167 -1.05 0.65 -0.20
CA ASN A 167 -0.54 0.48 1.16
C ASN A 167 0.62 -0.50 1.29
N THR A 168 1.24 -0.47 2.45
CA THR A 168 2.27 -1.42 2.88
C THR A 168 3.43 -1.60 1.88
N PRO A 169 4.06 -0.53 1.36
CA PRO A 169 5.13 -0.63 0.38
C PRO A 169 6.38 -1.29 0.98
N TRP A 170 7.04 -2.15 0.18
CA TRP A 170 8.31 -2.75 0.56
C TRP A 170 9.19 -3.06 -0.65
N VAL A 171 10.51 -2.90 -0.48
CA VAL A 171 11.48 -3.19 -1.55
C VAL A 171 11.70 -4.69 -1.69
N LEU A 172 11.49 -5.22 -2.88
CA LEU A 172 11.74 -6.61 -3.25
C LEU A 172 13.22 -6.85 -3.59
N SER A 173 13.63 -8.13 -3.63
CA SER A 173 15.01 -8.53 -3.94
C SER A 173 15.54 -8.00 -5.28
N ASN A 174 14.67 -7.78 -6.25
CA ASN A 174 15.01 -7.23 -7.58
C ASN A 174 15.08 -5.69 -7.61
N GLY A 175 14.82 -5.01 -6.48
CA GLY A 175 14.80 -3.56 -6.35
C GLY A 175 13.47 -2.88 -6.70
N GLN A 176 12.46 -3.62 -7.15
CA GLN A 176 11.11 -3.10 -7.30
C GLN A 176 10.43 -2.95 -5.94
N VAL A 177 9.35 -2.19 -5.89
CA VAL A 177 8.51 -2.01 -4.70
C VAL A 177 7.25 -2.83 -4.86
N ALA A 178 7.00 -3.76 -3.95
CA ALA A 178 5.70 -4.41 -3.81
C ALA A 178 4.82 -3.61 -2.85
N TYR A 179 3.53 -3.61 -3.10
CA TYR A 179 2.55 -2.92 -2.27
C TYR A 179 1.16 -3.55 -2.44
N MET A 180 0.26 -3.33 -1.48
CA MET A 180 -1.14 -3.67 -1.64
C MET A 180 -1.83 -2.54 -2.42
N ARG A 181 -2.69 -2.90 -3.37
CA ARG A 181 -3.61 -1.98 -4.03
C ARG A 181 -5.05 -2.43 -3.84
N TRP A 182 -5.89 -1.53 -3.39
CA TRP A 182 -7.32 -1.71 -3.42
C TRP A 182 -7.88 -1.23 -4.76
N GLU A 183 -8.53 -2.16 -5.46
CA GLU A 183 -9.23 -1.88 -6.71
C GLU A 183 -10.74 -1.90 -6.44
N TYR A 184 -11.31 -0.76 -6.13
CA TYR A 184 -12.75 -0.59 -5.93
C TYR A 184 -13.41 -0.36 -7.28
N VAL A 185 -13.73 -1.43 -7.98
CA VAL A 185 -14.16 -1.42 -9.38
C VAL A 185 -15.34 -2.35 -9.60
N ASP A 186 -16.04 -2.20 -10.75
CA ASP A 186 -17.26 -2.96 -11.07
C ASP A 186 -17.14 -4.47 -10.99
N ARG A 187 -15.94 -5.04 -11.12
CA ARG A 187 -15.74 -6.48 -11.04
C ARG A 187 -15.93 -7.04 -9.62
N PHE A 188 -15.61 -6.27 -8.59
CA PHE A 188 -15.93 -6.55 -7.19
C PHE A 188 -15.39 -5.44 -6.29
N HIS A 189 -16.27 -4.70 -5.63
CA HIS A 189 -15.90 -3.51 -4.88
C HIS A 189 -15.01 -3.80 -3.65
N MET A 190 -15.27 -4.86 -2.92
CA MET A 190 -14.59 -5.13 -1.65
C MET A 190 -13.49 -6.18 -1.70
N GLY A 191 -13.37 -6.96 -2.78
CA GLY A 191 -12.56 -8.17 -2.78
C GLY A 191 -11.16 -8.02 -3.36
N TYR A 192 -10.85 -6.91 -4.02
CA TYR A 192 -9.56 -6.75 -4.70
C TYR A 192 -8.62 -5.84 -3.92
N HIS A 193 -8.03 -6.39 -2.86
CA HIS A 193 -6.92 -5.81 -2.09
C HIS A 193 -5.68 -6.67 -2.30
N HIS A 194 -5.00 -6.49 -3.44
CA HIS A 194 -4.03 -7.46 -3.89
C HIS A 194 -2.63 -6.89 -4.05
N LEU A 195 -1.71 -7.81 -4.31
CA LEU A 195 -0.29 -7.49 -4.39
C LEU A 195 0.06 -6.93 -5.77
N TRP A 196 0.53 -5.70 -5.79
CA TRP A 196 1.06 -5.01 -6.95
C TRP A 196 2.56 -4.77 -6.81
N SER A 197 3.21 -4.44 -7.89
CA SER A 197 4.61 -3.99 -7.91
C SER A 197 4.79 -2.81 -8.86
N MET A 198 5.83 -2.01 -8.59
CA MET A 198 6.28 -0.93 -9.45
C MET A 198 7.79 -0.72 -9.30
N ASN A 199 8.40 0.02 -10.21
CA ASN A 199 9.72 0.58 -10.00
C ASN A 199 9.67 1.69 -8.94
N PRO A 200 10.80 2.00 -8.24
CA PRO A 200 10.86 3.05 -7.24
C PRO A 200 10.58 4.47 -7.75
N ASP A 201 10.48 4.65 -9.06
CA ASP A 201 10.10 5.89 -9.73
C ASP A 201 8.60 5.98 -10.09
N GLY A 202 7.81 4.96 -9.75
CA GLY A 202 6.39 4.87 -10.05
C GLY A 202 6.06 4.23 -11.40
N THR A 203 7.06 3.93 -12.24
CA THR A 203 6.84 3.26 -13.52
C THR A 203 6.60 1.76 -13.36
N ARG A 204 6.09 1.10 -14.40
CA ARG A 204 5.82 -0.34 -14.46
C ARG A 204 4.90 -0.85 -13.35
N GLN A 205 3.85 -0.10 -13.05
CA GLN A 205 2.82 -0.57 -12.13
C GLN A 205 2.09 -1.76 -12.74
N MET A 206 2.12 -2.88 -12.03
CA MET A 206 1.48 -4.11 -12.48
C MET A 206 1.11 -5.01 -11.29
N VAL A 207 0.07 -5.80 -11.47
CA VAL A 207 -0.29 -6.81 -10.47
C VAL A 207 0.84 -7.83 -10.36
N LEU A 208 1.26 -8.10 -9.12
CA LEU A 208 2.24 -9.13 -8.81
C LEU A 208 1.54 -10.46 -8.51
N TYR A 209 0.44 -10.41 -7.74
CA TYR A 209 -0.38 -11.58 -7.45
C TYR A 209 -1.82 -11.19 -7.05
N GLY A 210 -2.80 -11.97 -7.51
CA GLY A 210 -4.20 -11.84 -7.12
C GLY A 210 -5.09 -11.15 -8.16
N ASN A 211 -4.67 -11.02 -9.42
CA ASN A 211 -5.42 -10.28 -10.45
C ASN A 211 -6.88 -10.75 -10.63
N GLN A 212 -7.15 -12.04 -10.50
CA GLN A 212 -8.49 -12.63 -10.64
C GLN A 212 -9.01 -13.29 -9.35
N ILE A 213 -8.26 -13.20 -8.27
CA ILE A 213 -8.63 -13.76 -6.97
C ILE A 213 -9.43 -12.70 -6.22
N ASN A 214 -10.67 -12.97 -5.86
CA ASN A 214 -11.57 -12.03 -5.22
C ASN A 214 -11.80 -12.34 -3.73
N THR A 215 -10.85 -12.98 -3.08
CA THR A 215 -10.94 -13.36 -1.66
C THR A 215 -9.70 -12.96 -0.90
N GLY A 216 -9.93 -12.41 0.28
CA GLY A 216 -8.85 -12.00 1.17
C GLY A 216 -8.20 -10.68 0.77
N THR A 217 -7.33 -10.23 1.65
CA THR A 217 -6.52 -9.02 1.49
C THR A 217 -5.06 -9.41 1.65
N ILE A 218 -4.20 -9.03 0.71
CA ILE A 218 -2.79 -9.41 0.69
C ILE A 218 -1.93 -8.22 1.12
N LEU A 219 -1.33 -8.29 2.30
CA LEU A 219 -0.72 -7.17 3.00
C LEU A 219 0.73 -7.40 3.39
N ALA A 220 1.41 -6.31 3.71
CA ALA A 220 2.74 -6.29 4.31
C ALA A 220 3.75 -7.19 3.57
N PRO A 221 3.88 -7.07 2.23
CA PRO A 221 4.79 -7.90 1.45
C PRO A 221 6.24 -7.65 1.86
N LYS A 222 7.03 -8.74 1.98
CA LYS A 222 8.48 -8.64 2.19
C LYS A 222 9.20 -9.72 1.40
N PRO A 223 10.40 -9.43 0.87
CA PRO A 223 11.18 -10.44 0.16
C PRO A 223 11.64 -11.53 1.11
N VAL A 224 11.65 -12.75 0.64
CA VAL A 224 12.30 -13.86 1.32
C VAL A 224 13.78 -13.88 0.92
N PRO A 225 14.73 -13.88 1.88
CA PRO A 225 16.16 -13.89 1.57
C PRO A 225 16.55 -15.09 0.68
N ASN A 226 17.36 -14.83 -0.35
CA ASN A 226 17.84 -15.83 -1.31
C ASN A 226 16.73 -16.61 -2.04
N SER A 227 15.55 -16.04 -2.15
CA SER A 227 14.39 -16.63 -2.82
C SER A 227 13.70 -15.57 -3.69
N PRO A 228 13.04 -15.97 -4.79
CA PRO A 228 12.17 -15.09 -5.58
C PRO A 228 10.83 -14.84 -4.91
N LYS A 229 10.51 -15.55 -3.83
CA LYS A 229 9.21 -15.50 -3.16
C LYS A 229 9.07 -14.26 -2.28
N VAL A 230 7.82 -13.94 -2.00
CA VAL A 230 7.41 -12.83 -1.13
C VAL A 230 6.58 -13.41 0.02
N VAL A 231 6.92 -13.05 1.25
CA VAL A 231 6.08 -13.35 2.40
C VAL A 231 5.07 -12.23 2.59
N VAL A 232 3.84 -12.59 2.94
CA VAL A 232 2.72 -11.65 3.13
C VAL A 232 1.85 -12.06 4.31
N THR A 233 1.06 -11.12 4.81
CA THR A 233 -0.14 -11.41 5.58
C THR A 233 -1.28 -11.63 4.58
N TRP A 234 -1.87 -12.82 4.58
CA TRP A 234 -3.10 -13.12 3.84
C TRP A 234 -4.28 -13.06 4.80
N SER A 235 -4.95 -11.92 4.81
CA SER A 235 -6.12 -11.69 5.65
C SER A 235 -7.38 -12.28 5.04
N PRO A 236 -8.36 -12.69 5.85
CA PRO A 236 -9.65 -13.18 5.34
C PRO A 236 -10.48 -12.13 4.60
N GLY A 237 -10.10 -10.85 4.70
CA GLY A 237 -10.72 -9.76 3.95
C GLY A 237 -11.16 -8.58 4.78
N HIS A 238 -12.00 -7.79 4.20
CA HIS A 238 -12.52 -6.50 4.65
C HIS A 238 -13.11 -6.51 6.06
N GLY A 239 -12.74 -5.55 6.92
CA GLY A 239 -13.31 -5.35 8.25
C GLY A 239 -12.31 -5.37 9.40
N MET A 240 -12.79 -5.55 10.61
CA MET A 240 -12.05 -5.35 11.87
C MET A 240 -10.79 -6.20 12.09
N ARG A 241 -10.42 -7.08 11.18
CA ARG A 241 -9.25 -7.97 11.31
C ARG A 241 -8.37 -7.98 10.07
N GLU A 242 -8.44 -6.96 9.25
CA GLU A 242 -7.75 -6.96 7.96
C GLU A 242 -6.23 -7.09 8.04
N HIS A 243 -5.61 -6.58 9.10
CA HIS A 243 -4.18 -6.75 9.32
C HIS A 243 -3.79 -8.11 9.92
N TYR A 244 -4.77 -8.92 10.34
CA TYR A 244 -4.51 -10.26 10.87
C TYR A 244 -4.95 -11.33 9.88
N GLY A 245 -4.04 -12.24 9.59
CA GLY A 245 -4.29 -13.29 8.61
C GLY A 245 -3.36 -14.47 8.80
N LYS A 246 -3.26 -15.25 7.74
CA LYS A 246 -2.25 -16.30 7.63
C LYS A 246 -0.95 -15.70 7.13
N ILE A 247 0.17 -16.22 7.61
CA ILE A 247 1.44 -16.04 6.92
C ILE A 247 1.36 -16.85 5.64
N ALA A 248 1.60 -16.22 4.50
CA ALA A 248 1.64 -16.90 3.21
C ALA A 248 2.90 -16.53 2.44
N LEU A 249 3.40 -17.48 1.65
CA LEU A 249 4.45 -17.27 0.66
C LEU A 249 3.84 -17.23 -0.72
N ILE A 250 4.21 -16.24 -1.50
CA ILE A 250 3.81 -16.08 -2.90
C ILE A 250 5.03 -16.24 -3.79
N ASP A 251 4.94 -17.12 -4.78
CA ASP A 251 5.92 -17.26 -5.86
C ASP A 251 5.40 -16.57 -7.13
N PRO A 252 5.82 -15.34 -7.42
CA PRO A 252 5.29 -14.59 -8.55
C PRO A 252 5.72 -15.13 -9.92
N ARG A 253 6.69 -16.05 -9.98
CA ARG A 253 7.15 -16.65 -11.23
C ARG A 253 6.11 -17.56 -11.88
N LEU A 254 5.15 -18.07 -11.11
CA LEU A 254 4.07 -18.90 -11.59
C LEU A 254 2.92 -18.09 -12.21
N GLY A 255 3.02 -16.77 -12.15
CA GLY A 255 2.01 -15.86 -12.70
C GLY A 255 1.08 -15.29 -11.63
N PRO A 256 0.29 -14.26 -12.00
CA PRO A 256 -0.45 -13.46 -11.02
C PRO A 256 -1.68 -14.16 -10.44
N ASP A 257 -2.09 -15.30 -10.97
CA ASP A 257 -3.34 -15.98 -10.59
C ASP A 257 -3.19 -17.50 -10.42
N ASP A 258 -1.97 -18.04 -10.54
CA ASP A 258 -1.76 -19.49 -10.36
C ASP A 258 -1.90 -19.85 -8.87
N PRO A 259 -2.87 -20.67 -8.47
CA PRO A 259 -3.04 -21.06 -7.08
C PRO A 259 -1.86 -21.86 -6.51
N LYS A 260 -1.03 -22.49 -7.37
CA LYS A 260 0.21 -23.15 -6.97
C LYS A 260 1.28 -22.13 -6.53
N GLY A 261 1.11 -20.87 -6.89
CA GLY A 261 1.97 -19.77 -6.47
C GLY A 261 1.84 -19.40 -4.99
N VAL A 262 0.88 -19.94 -4.26
CA VAL A 262 0.66 -19.62 -2.83
C VAL A 262 0.85 -20.85 -1.96
N ARG A 263 1.65 -20.67 -0.91
CA ARG A 263 1.75 -21.61 0.21
C ARG A 263 1.35 -20.92 1.49
N TYR A 264 0.25 -21.33 2.09
CA TYR A 264 -0.12 -20.89 3.44
C TYR A 264 0.78 -21.60 4.47
N VAL A 265 1.41 -20.82 5.33
CA VAL A 265 2.34 -21.30 6.37
C VAL A 265 1.62 -21.49 7.68
N SER A 266 1.01 -20.42 8.21
CA SER A 266 0.36 -20.51 9.53
C SER A 266 -1.04 -21.13 9.43
N LYS A 267 -1.46 -21.79 10.51
CA LYS A 267 -2.73 -22.53 10.60
C LYS A 267 -3.94 -21.63 10.78
N GLY A 268 -3.79 -20.48 11.44
CA GLY A 268 -4.87 -19.56 11.80
C GLY A 268 -4.69 -18.16 11.23
N ASN A 269 -5.76 -17.37 11.25
CA ASN A 269 -5.76 -15.95 10.88
C ASN A 269 -5.41 -15.07 12.09
N VAL A 270 -4.22 -15.26 12.65
CA VAL A 270 -3.82 -14.65 13.93
C VAL A 270 -2.53 -13.84 13.84
N HIS A 271 -1.83 -13.92 12.72
CA HIS A 271 -0.54 -13.26 12.55
C HIS A 271 -0.67 -11.98 11.72
N CYS A 272 0.20 -11.02 11.99
CA CYS A 272 0.39 -9.83 11.16
C CYS A 272 1.88 -9.54 10.96
N ASP A 273 2.18 -8.76 9.93
CA ASP A 273 3.50 -8.22 9.59
C ASP A 273 4.64 -9.23 9.59
N PRO A 274 4.52 -10.34 8.85
CA PRO A 274 5.52 -11.37 8.83
C PRO A 274 6.85 -10.87 8.27
N TRP A 275 7.93 -11.38 8.84
CA TRP A 275 9.29 -11.23 8.36
C TRP A 275 9.89 -12.60 8.09
N ALA A 276 10.37 -12.86 6.89
CA ALA A 276 11.01 -14.12 6.55
C ALA A 276 12.52 -14.07 6.82
N PHE A 277 13.05 -15.07 7.52
CA PHE A 277 14.48 -15.36 7.55
C PHE A 277 14.88 -16.34 6.45
N THR A 278 14.00 -17.28 6.16
CA THR A 278 14.07 -18.27 5.06
C THR A 278 12.66 -18.56 4.57
N GLU A 279 12.50 -19.49 3.63
CA GLU A 279 11.18 -19.99 3.21
C GLU A 279 10.44 -20.79 4.29
N ASP A 280 11.11 -21.16 5.38
CA ASP A 280 10.60 -22.03 6.45
C ASP A 280 10.82 -21.45 7.86
N ARG A 281 11.19 -20.18 7.99
CA ARG A 281 11.37 -19.52 9.28
C ARG A 281 10.92 -18.06 9.19
N PHE A 282 9.97 -17.71 10.05
CA PHE A 282 9.31 -16.41 10.04
C PHE A 282 9.23 -15.82 11.44
N LEU A 283 9.28 -14.50 11.51
CA LEU A 283 8.92 -13.73 12.68
C LEU A 283 7.58 -13.05 12.39
N ALA A 284 6.65 -13.07 13.32
CA ALA A 284 5.36 -12.39 13.16
C ALA A 284 4.83 -11.88 14.50
N ALA A 285 3.94 -10.90 14.47
CA ALA A 285 3.18 -10.50 15.64
C ALA A 285 1.87 -11.29 15.72
N ASN A 286 1.47 -11.60 16.94
CA ASN A 286 0.19 -12.18 17.28
C ASN A 286 -0.41 -11.38 18.45
N LYS A 287 -1.03 -10.23 18.13
CA LYS A 287 -1.62 -9.27 19.08
C LYS A 287 -0.68 -8.92 20.25
N THR A 288 -0.52 -9.81 21.23
CA THR A 288 0.21 -9.59 22.46
C THR A 288 1.53 -10.37 22.52
N ALA A 289 1.89 -11.04 21.43
CA ALA A 289 3.11 -11.83 21.36
C ALA A 289 3.91 -11.55 20.07
N ILE A 290 5.21 -11.78 20.15
CA ILE A 290 6.10 -11.94 18.99
C ILE A 290 6.42 -13.43 18.92
N GLU A 291 6.19 -14.03 17.76
CA GLU A 291 6.34 -15.47 17.56
C GLU A 291 7.31 -15.75 16.40
N LEU A 292 8.13 -16.80 16.59
CA LEU A 292 8.77 -17.50 15.50
C LEU A 292 7.80 -18.54 14.97
N VAL A 293 7.68 -18.62 13.67
CA VAL A 293 6.80 -19.57 12.98
C VAL A 293 7.65 -20.39 12.02
N ASP A 294 7.53 -21.71 12.06
CA ASP A 294 8.24 -22.58 11.13
C ASP A 294 7.44 -22.83 9.85
N GLY A 295 8.04 -23.56 8.88
CA GLY A 295 7.43 -23.84 7.59
C GLY A 295 6.18 -24.72 7.65
N GLN A 296 5.90 -25.37 8.78
CA GLN A 296 4.72 -26.19 9.08
C GLN A 296 3.66 -25.40 9.86
N GLY A 297 3.97 -24.16 10.25
CA GLY A 297 3.08 -23.27 10.99
C GLY A 297 3.07 -23.55 12.51
N GLU A 298 4.08 -24.27 13.02
CA GLU A 298 4.29 -24.37 14.45
C GLU A 298 4.93 -23.08 14.98
N THR A 299 4.56 -22.69 16.21
CA THR A 299 4.92 -21.40 16.77
C THR A 299 5.73 -21.52 18.05
N GLU A 300 6.73 -20.66 18.19
CA GLU A 300 7.49 -20.45 19.42
C GLU A 300 7.35 -18.99 19.85
N VAL A 301 6.87 -18.75 21.06
CA VAL A 301 6.74 -17.39 21.60
C VAL A 301 8.12 -16.86 22.02
N LEU A 302 8.60 -15.84 21.33
CA LEU A 302 9.84 -15.13 21.71
C LEU A 302 9.61 -14.12 22.82
N TYR A 303 8.50 -13.39 22.75
CA TYR A 303 8.13 -12.35 23.70
C TYR A 303 6.62 -12.27 23.83
N ARG A 304 6.14 -12.01 25.04
CA ARG A 304 4.73 -11.74 25.34
C ARG A 304 4.62 -10.48 26.19
N LEU A 305 3.64 -9.63 25.88
CA LEU A 305 3.34 -8.47 26.70
C LEU A 305 2.99 -8.88 28.15
N PRO A 306 3.46 -8.16 29.15
CA PRO A 306 2.99 -8.28 30.53
C PRO A 306 1.48 -8.11 30.64
N ALA A 307 0.85 -8.83 31.56
CA ALA A 307 -0.60 -8.85 31.72
C ALA A 307 -1.19 -7.45 31.98
N GLU A 308 -0.49 -6.59 32.72
CA GLU A 308 -0.89 -5.22 32.97
C GLU A 308 -0.92 -4.37 31.70
N GLN A 309 0.01 -4.59 30.76
CA GLN A 309 0.02 -3.90 29.47
C GLN A 309 -1.10 -4.38 28.58
N VAL A 310 -1.38 -5.68 28.55
CA VAL A 310 -2.52 -6.25 27.82
C VAL A 310 -3.83 -5.68 28.38
N LYS A 311 -3.96 -5.61 29.71
CA LYS A 311 -5.13 -5.01 30.36
C LYS A 311 -5.29 -3.52 30.05
N ALA A 312 -4.18 -2.81 29.86
CA ALA A 312 -4.15 -1.42 29.44
C ALA A 312 -4.40 -1.22 27.94
N GLY A 313 -4.67 -2.30 27.18
CA GLY A 313 -4.99 -2.25 25.76
C GLY A 313 -3.79 -2.20 24.82
N TYR A 314 -2.56 -2.45 25.31
CA TYR A 314 -1.39 -2.48 24.42
C TYR A 314 -1.39 -3.71 23.52
N TRP A 315 -0.99 -3.50 22.29
CA TRP A 315 -0.79 -4.52 21.28
C TRP A 315 0.62 -4.44 20.71
N ILE A 316 1.14 -5.58 20.26
CA ILE A 316 2.38 -5.67 19.50
C ILE A 316 2.01 -5.64 18.01
N GLY A 317 2.58 -4.72 17.27
CA GLY A 317 2.57 -4.70 15.82
C GLY A 317 3.99 -4.73 15.27
N GLU A 318 4.13 -5.13 14.03
CA GLU A 318 5.26 -4.91 13.12
C GLU A 318 6.64 -5.25 13.70
N PRO A 319 6.86 -6.49 14.15
CA PRO A 319 8.17 -6.91 14.66
C PRO A 319 9.21 -6.86 13.53
N ARG A 320 10.35 -6.22 13.82
CA ARG A 320 11.45 -6.08 12.87
C ARG A 320 12.74 -6.58 13.49
N PRO A 321 13.45 -7.53 12.85
CA PRO A 321 14.77 -7.93 13.32
C PRO A 321 15.76 -6.77 13.26
N VAL A 322 16.44 -6.48 14.35
CA VAL A 322 17.52 -5.50 14.37
C VAL A 322 18.80 -6.18 13.86
N MET A 323 18.99 -6.13 12.57
CA MET A 323 20.14 -6.74 11.88
C MET A 323 20.53 -5.95 10.64
N LYS A 324 21.82 -5.97 10.32
CA LYS A 324 22.32 -5.44 9.04
C LYS A 324 21.74 -6.26 7.88
N ARG A 325 21.33 -5.56 6.84
CA ARG A 325 20.78 -6.17 5.63
C ARG A 325 21.56 -5.74 4.41
N ARG A 326 21.73 -6.65 3.46
CA ARG A 326 22.26 -6.28 2.14
C ARG A 326 21.24 -5.38 1.45
N ARG A 327 21.73 -4.29 0.84
CA ARG A 327 20.89 -3.44 -0.03
C ARG A 327 20.53 -4.21 -1.30
N GLN A 328 19.30 -4.08 -1.72
CA GLN A 328 18.83 -4.58 -3.00
C GLN A 328 19.48 -3.79 -4.15
N ARG A 329 19.23 -4.26 -5.37
CA ARG A 329 19.62 -3.54 -6.57
C ARG A 329 18.94 -2.16 -6.60
N VAL A 330 19.68 -1.11 -6.90
CA VAL A 330 19.14 0.20 -7.24
C VAL A 330 18.55 0.12 -8.66
N VAL A 331 17.29 0.47 -8.80
CA VAL A 331 16.63 0.63 -10.10
C VAL A 331 16.72 2.12 -10.45
N ALA A 332 17.35 2.41 -11.58
CA ALA A 332 17.51 3.79 -12.04
C ALA A 332 16.15 4.41 -12.35
N ASP A 333 16.01 5.68 -12.00
CA ASP A 333 14.85 6.49 -12.33
C ASP A 333 14.74 6.66 -13.86
N GLN A 334 13.58 6.39 -14.42
CA GLN A 334 13.28 6.48 -15.84
C GLN A 334 12.29 7.61 -16.16
N THR A 335 11.87 8.37 -15.13
CA THR A 335 10.91 9.46 -15.31
C THR A 335 11.63 10.78 -15.60
N ASP A 336 10.98 11.61 -16.41
CA ASP A 336 11.31 13.02 -16.53
C ASP A 336 10.30 13.84 -15.71
N PRO A 337 10.70 14.43 -14.57
CA PRO A 337 9.78 15.19 -13.73
C PRO A 337 9.28 16.49 -14.39
N LYS A 338 9.85 16.89 -15.53
CA LYS A 338 9.43 18.04 -16.30
C LYS A 338 8.46 17.68 -17.43
N ALA A 339 8.28 16.39 -17.72
CA ALA A 339 7.35 15.96 -18.76
C ALA A 339 5.90 16.20 -18.32
N ASP A 340 5.10 16.74 -19.22
CA ASP A 340 3.65 16.97 -19.03
C ASP A 340 2.81 15.74 -19.39
N HIS A 341 3.44 14.65 -19.84
CA HIS A 341 2.77 13.43 -20.27
C HIS A 341 3.62 12.18 -20.00
N GLY A 342 2.93 11.05 -19.87
CA GLY A 342 3.51 9.71 -19.96
C GLY A 342 3.15 9.03 -21.27
N MET A 343 3.91 8.01 -21.67
CA MET A 343 3.62 7.17 -22.83
C MET A 343 3.03 5.85 -22.38
N LEU A 344 1.84 5.52 -22.92
CA LEU A 344 1.22 4.23 -22.72
C LEU A 344 1.29 3.39 -23.99
N THR A 345 1.69 2.12 -23.85
CA THR A 345 1.73 1.16 -24.94
C THR A 345 0.80 -0.02 -24.63
N LEU A 346 -0.23 -0.18 -25.45
CA LEU A 346 -1.01 -1.41 -25.52
C LEU A 346 -0.38 -2.31 -26.59
N VAL A 347 0.11 -3.47 -26.19
CA VAL A 347 0.81 -4.38 -27.10
C VAL A 347 -0.17 -5.11 -28.02
N ASP A 348 -1.27 -5.64 -27.46
CA ASP A 348 -2.25 -6.40 -28.24
C ASP A 348 -3.59 -6.45 -27.48
N VAL A 349 -4.61 -5.72 -27.95
CA VAL A 349 -5.95 -5.69 -27.36
C VAL A 349 -6.65 -7.05 -27.39
N TYR A 350 -6.28 -7.93 -28.33
CA TYR A 350 -6.88 -9.26 -28.49
C TYR A 350 -6.30 -10.30 -27.52
N ARG A 351 -5.18 -10.01 -26.87
CA ARG A 351 -4.61 -10.83 -25.81
C ARG A 351 -5.23 -10.47 -24.47
N GLY A 352 -6.39 -11.01 -24.22
CA GLY A 352 -7.08 -10.72 -22.97
C GLY A 352 -8.19 -11.69 -22.69
N ARG A 353 -8.58 -11.74 -21.41
CA ARG A 353 -9.73 -12.51 -20.97
C ARG A 353 -10.98 -12.06 -21.73
N LYS A 354 -11.79 -13.01 -22.19
CA LYS A 354 -13.01 -12.78 -23.00
C LYS A 354 -12.77 -12.14 -24.40
N MET A 355 -11.53 -12.06 -24.87
CA MET A 355 -11.23 -11.67 -26.25
C MET A 355 -11.08 -12.86 -27.21
N ARG A 356 -11.16 -14.08 -26.67
CA ARG A 356 -11.10 -15.30 -27.47
C ARG A 356 -12.26 -15.37 -28.43
N GLY A 357 -11.98 -15.51 -29.74
CA GLY A 357 -12.97 -15.53 -30.80
C GLY A 357 -13.31 -14.14 -31.40
N VAL A 358 -12.82 -13.06 -30.83
CA VAL A 358 -12.91 -11.74 -31.46
C VAL A 358 -11.91 -11.67 -32.61
N LYS A 359 -12.41 -11.41 -33.84
CA LYS A 359 -11.58 -11.33 -35.05
C LYS A 359 -10.64 -10.12 -34.95
N ARG A 360 -9.36 -10.28 -35.35
CA ARG A 360 -8.42 -9.14 -35.47
C ARG A 360 -8.96 -8.12 -36.46
N GLY A 361 -8.72 -6.86 -36.19
CA GLY A 361 -9.28 -5.73 -36.94
C GLY A 361 -10.71 -5.34 -36.55
N THR A 362 -11.38 -6.08 -35.63
CA THR A 362 -12.70 -5.68 -35.10
C THR A 362 -12.60 -4.41 -34.25
N VAL A 363 -11.60 -4.32 -33.37
CA VAL A 363 -11.36 -3.13 -32.54
C VAL A 363 -10.69 -2.07 -33.40
N LYS A 364 -11.29 -0.90 -33.48
CA LYS A 364 -10.79 0.23 -34.26
C LYS A 364 -10.20 1.32 -33.38
N ASN A 365 -10.80 1.57 -32.23
CA ASN A 365 -10.38 2.64 -31.33
C ASN A 365 -10.43 2.19 -29.86
N LEU A 366 -9.62 2.86 -29.05
CA LEU A 366 -9.79 2.91 -27.60
C LEU A 366 -10.39 4.26 -27.22
N LEU A 367 -11.51 4.25 -26.51
CA LEU A 367 -11.91 5.43 -25.74
C LEU A 367 -11.12 5.42 -24.44
N VAL A 368 -10.58 6.58 -24.10
CA VAL A 368 -9.78 6.80 -22.91
C VAL A 368 -10.59 7.60 -21.92
N TYR A 369 -10.89 7.00 -20.78
CA TYR A 369 -11.57 7.66 -19.68
C TYR A 369 -10.63 7.86 -18.50
N GLU A 370 -10.65 9.05 -17.91
CA GLU A 370 -10.08 9.31 -16.59
C GLU A 370 -11.11 8.95 -15.54
N VAL A 371 -10.70 8.18 -14.55
CA VAL A 371 -11.52 7.87 -13.38
C VAL A 371 -11.28 8.94 -12.34
N LEU A 372 -12.32 9.71 -12.03
CA LEU A 372 -12.21 10.81 -11.09
C LEU A 372 -12.34 10.30 -9.65
N PRO A 373 -11.40 10.62 -8.78
CA PRO A 373 -11.49 10.26 -7.38
C PRO A 373 -12.59 11.04 -6.67
N LYS A 374 -13.10 10.49 -5.59
CA LYS A 374 -14.14 11.12 -4.79
C LYS A 374 -13.55 12.26 -3.94
N PRO A 375 -14.01 13.52 -4.14
CA PRO A 375 -13.42 14.67 -3.47
C PRO A 375 -13.83 14.78 -1.99
N ILE A 376 -14.97 14.22 -1.61
CA ILE A 376 -15.51 14.26 -0.26
C ILE A 376 -16.52 13.14 -0.03
N ASN A 377 -16.68 12.71 1.23
CA ASN A 377 -17.70 11.76 1.63
C ASN A 377 -18.39 12.23 2.91
N TYR A 378 -19.56 12.86 2.76
CA TYR A 378 -20.30 13.43 3.89
C TYR A 378 -21.00 12.40 4.78
N ALA A 379 -21.36 11.25 4.23
CA ALA A 379 -22.28 10.36 4.88
C ALA A 379 -21.63 9.26 5.74
N GLY A 380 -20.31 9.10 5.65
CA GLY A 380 -19.63 7.97 6.27
C GLY A 380 -20.09 6.61 5.75
N ALA A 381 -20.81 6.62 4.66
CA ALA A 381 -21.31 5.48 3.90
C ALA A 381 -21.25 5.81 2.42
N MET A 382 -21.71 4.90 1.57
CA MET A 382 -21.70 5.12 0.13
C MET A 382 -22.56 6.33 -0.26
N SER A 383 -21.89 7.42 -0.65
CA SER A 383 -22.52 8.60 -1.26
C SER A 383 -22.41 8.47 -2.77
N GLU A 384 -23.53 8.37 -3.45
CA GLU A 384 -23.56 8.27 -4.90
C GLU A 384 -23.02 9.54 -5.56
N MET A 385 -22.20 9.39 -6.60
CA MET A 385 -21.58 10.51 -7.32
C MET A 385 -22.30 10.86 -8.61
N SER A 386 -23.25 10.05 -9.04
CA SER A 386 -24.02 10.27 -10.26
C SER A 386 -25.49 9.95 -10.05
N ALA A 387 -26.36 10.50 -10.90
CA ALA A 387 -27.79 10.18 -10.93
C ALA A 387 -28.08 8.70 -11.24
N GLY A 388 -27.12 7.98 -11.78
CA GLY A 388 -27.21 6.52 -12.03
C GLY A 388 -26.82 5.67 -10.85
N GLY A 389 -26.52 6.25 -9.69
CA GLY A 389 -26.11 5.51 -8.48
C GLY A 389 -24.71 4.92 -8.52
N THR A 390 -23.83 5.44 -9.34
CA THR A 390 -22.42 5.00 -9.42
C THR A 390 -21.57 5.66 -8.35
N PHE A 391 -20.52 4.96 -7.87
CA PHE A 391 -19.58 5.49 -6.90
C PHE A 391 -18.38 6.18 -7.54
N SER A 392 -18.14 5.96 -8.84
CA SER A 392 -17.10 6.62 -9.61
C SER A 392 -17.67 7.46 -10.73
N VAL A 393 -17.03 8.59 -11.01
CA VAL A 393 -17.32 9.42 -12.17
C VAL A 393 -16.17 9.27 -13.15
N GLU A 394 -16.52 9.08 -14.43
CA GLU A 394 -15.57 8.87 -15.51
C GLU A 394 -15.65 10.05 -16.48
N ARG A 395 -14.51 10.60 -16.84
CA ARG A 395 -14.40 11.71 -17.79
C ARG A 395 -13.74 11.23 -19.09
N LEU A 396 -14.42 11.36 -20.22
CA LEU A 396 -13.83 11.06 -21.52
C LEU A 396 -12.68 12.04 -21.80
N ILE A 397 -11.47 11.51 -22.00
CA ILE A 397 -10.28 12.28 -22.37
C ILE A 397 -10.12 12.34 -23.90
N GLY A 398 -10.40 11.24 -24.58
CA GLY A 398 -10.25 11.17 -26.02
C GLY A 398 -10.38 9.77 -26.59
N SER A 399 -10.03 9.64 -27.84
CA SER A 399 -10.01 8.37 -28.58
C SER A 399 -8.66 8.15 -29.24
N VAL A 400 -8.19 6.91 -29.26
CA VAL A 400 -6.91 6.50 -29.83
C VAL A 400 -7.14 5.38 -30.83
N PRO A 401 -6.60 5.45 -32.06
CA PRO A 401 -6.73 4.37 -33.02
C PRO A 401 -5.96 3.12 -32.57
N VAL A 402 -6.50 1.95 -32.89
CA VAL A 402 -5.88 0.63 -32.66
C VAL A 402 -5.48 0.05 -34.02
N SER A 403 -4.24 -0.42 -34.13
CA SER A 403 -3.75 -1.08 -35.33
C SER A 403 -4.52 -2.38 -35.63
N GLU A 404 -4.39 -2.91 -36.84
CA GLU A 404 -5.01 -4.18 -37.20
C GLU A 404 -4.48 -5.35 -36.35
N GLU A 405 -3.21 -5.29 -35.93
CA GLU A 405 -2.59 -6.24 -35.03
C GLU A 405 -3.03 -6.08 -33.56
N GLY A 406 -3.76 -5.00 -33.25
CA GLY A 406 -4.34 -4.76 -31.93
C GLY A 406 -3.46 -3.90 -31.02
N SER A 407 -2.42 -3.25 -31.52
CA SER A 407 -1.55 -2.37 -30.73
C SER A 407 -2.01 -0.91 -30.76
N ALA A 408 -1.63 -0.15 -29.73
CA ALA A 408 -1.76 1.30 -29.67
C ALA A 408 -0.64 1.90 -28.83
N HIS A 409 -0.18 3.11 -29.20
CA HIS A 409 0.86 3.85 -28.48
C HIS A 409 0.49 5.34 -28.46
N PHE A 410 0.36 5.91 -27.26
CA PHE A 410 -0.21 7.25 -27.13
C PHE A 410 0.21 7.92 -25.83
N LYS A 411 0.02 9.24 -25.77
CA LYS A 411 0.30 10.09 -24.62
C LYS A 411 -0.88 10.14 -23.66
N LEU A 412 -0.59 10.16 -22.36
CA LEU A 412 -1.55 10.41 -21.30
C LEU A 412 -1.01 11.43 -20.29
N PRO A 413 -1.86 12.24 -19.67
CA PRO A 413 -1.47 13.08 -18.55
C PRO A 413 -0.91 12.20 -17.40
N PRO A 414 0.13 12.65 -16.69
CA PRO A 414 0.69 11.89 -15.56
C PRO A 414 -0.22 11.99 -14.33
N LEU A 415 0.02 11.10 -13.35
CA LEU A 415 -0.61 11.09 -12.02
C LEU A 415 -2.14 11.08 -12.05
N ARG A 416 -2.72 10.31 -12.97
CA ARG A 416 -4.17 10.10 -13.12
C ARG A 416 -4.47 8.63 -13.36
N SER A 417 -5.66 8.19 -12.94
CA SER A 417 -6.14 6.84 -13.19
C SER A 417 -6.96 6.78 -14.47
N PHE A 418 -6.70 5.82 -15.33
CA PHE A 418 -7.38 5.67 -16.61
C PHE A 418 -8.01 4.29 -16.76
N LEU A 419 -9.13 4.25 -17.47
CA LEU A 419 -9.70 3.02 -18.00
C LEU A 419 -9.94 3.16 -19.52
N PHE A 420 -10.00 2.02 -20.20
CA PHE A 420 -10.14 1.98 -21.67
C PHE A 420 -11.33 1.14 -22.10
N LEU A 421 -12.03 1.63 -23.13
CA LEU A 421 -13.07 0.89 -23.84
C LEU A 421 -12.58 0.62 -25.26
N ALA A 422 -12.50 -0.66 -25.64
CA ALA A 422 -12.22 -1.07 -27.01
C ALA A 422 -13.49 -1.02 -27.86
N MET A 423 -13.48 -0.21 -28.92
CA MET A 423 -14.66 0.08 -29.74
C MET A 423 -14.52 -0.50 -31.15
N ASP A 424 -15.61 -1.01 -31.70
CA ASP A 424 -15.69 -1.42 -33.09
C ASP A 424 -15.96 -0.23 -34.03
N GLU A 425 -16.06 -0.51 -35.33
CA GLU A 425 -16.33 0.48 -36.36
C GLU A 425 -17.72 1.14 -36.21
N LYS A 426 -18.67 0.45 -35.61
CA LYS A 426 -20.05 0.95 -35.39
C LYS A 426 -20.19 1.72 -34.07
N GLY A 427 -19.11 1.83 -33.28
CA GLY A 427 -19.15 2.48 -32.00
C GLY A 427 -19.68 1.59 -30.87
N HIS A 428 -19.75 0.27 -31.05
CA HIS A 428 -20.10 -0.64 -29.98
C HIS A 428 -18.86 -1.00 -29.15
N CYS A 429 -19.04 -1.11 -27.84
CA CYS A 429 -17.98 -1.56 -26.93
C CYS A 429 -17.77 -3.06 -27.04
N VAL A 430 -16.65 -3.47 -27.63
CA VAL A 430 -16.19 -4.86 -27.72
C VAL A 430 -15.67 -5.36 -26.38
N LYS A 431 -14.97 -4.48 -25.66
CA LYS A 431 -14.35 -4.79 -24.38
C LYS A 431 -14.18 -3.53 -23.54
N ARG A 432 -14.62 -3.59 -22.28
CA ARG A 432 -14.28 -2.61 -21.24
C ARG A 432 -13.14 -3.15 -20.36
N MET A 433 -12.20 -2.30 -20.01
CA MET A 433 -11.24 -2.59 -18.94
C MET A 433 -11.98 -2.64 -17.60
N HIS A 434 -11.71 -3.66 -16.81
CA HIS A 434 -12.41 -3.88 -15.53
C HIS A 434 -11.71 -3.23 -14.33
N SER A 435 -10.60 -2.62 -14.53
CA SER A 435 -9.83 -1.86 -13.55
C SER A 435 -9.29 -0.60 -14.22
N PHE A 436 -8.38 0.08 -13.57
CA PHE A 436 -7.74 1.29 -14.08
C PHE A 436 -6.22 1.20 -13.89
N THR A 437 -5.49 2.04 -14.61
CA THR A 437 -4.03 2.09 -14.58
C THR A 437 -3.56 3.50 -14.28
#